data_633c1d3df64e541dab46f825c68bc49f
#
_entry.id   633c1d3df64e541dab46f825c68bc49f
#
_cell.length_a   1.000
_cell.length_b   1.000
_cell.length_c   1.000
_cell.angle_alpha   90.00
_cell.angle_beta   90.00
_cell.angle_gamma   90.00
#
_symmetry.space_group_name_H-M   'P 1'
#
loop_
_entity.id
_entity.type
_entity.pdbx_description
1 polymer ?
#
loop_
_entity_poly.entity_id
_entity_poly.type
_entity_poly.pdbx_seq_one_letter_code
_entity_poly.pdbx_strand_id
1 'polypeptide(L)'
;QHIFGYAVGVDLTKRDIQAVAKKTGGPWDLSKGFDNSAPISKIQKKEGLLIEQGEISLRVNGQIRQSSNLSNMAWKINELISWLSRYITLKPGDIIFTGTPAGVSKLNPNDKIEAEIENIGSLSFKLIG
;
A
#
# COMPACT_ATOMS: atom_id res chain seq x y z
N GLN A 1 -6.28 -19.34 5.12
CA GLN A 1 -7.13 -20.02 4.11
C GLN A 1 -7.85 -19.07 3.15
N HIS A 2 -7.98 -17.76 3.48
CA HIS A 2 -8.77 -16.80 2.69
C HIS A 2 -7.90 -15.86 1.83
N ILE A 3 -6.59 -15.97 1.88
CA ILE A 3 -5.68 -15.16 1.06
C ILE A 3 -5.45 -15.86 -0.27
N PHE A 4 -5.83 -15.21 -1.37
CA PHE A 4 -5.55 -15.70 -2.72
C PHE A 4 -4.10 -15.40 -3.14
N GLY A 5 -3.59 -14.23 -2.76
CA GLY A 5 -2.24 -13.83 -3.14
C GLY A 5 -1.89 -12.42 -2.66
N TYR A 6 -0.74 -11.96 -3.13
CA TYR A 6 -0.16 -10.68 -2.75
C TYR A 6 0.23 -9.86 -3.99
N ALA A 7 0.23 -8.55 -3.83
CA ALA A 7 0.68 -7.62 -4.84
C ALA A 7 1.46 -6.48 -4.20
N VAL A 8 2.31 -5.83 -4.97
CA VAL A 8 2.89 -4.54 -4.60
C VAL A 8 1.87 -3.46 -4.92
N GLY A 9 1.56 -2.60 -3.96
CA GLY A 9 0.64 -1.49 -4.15
C GLY A 9 1.23 -0.19 -3.65
N VAL A 10 0.80 0.93 -4.23
CA VAL A 10 1.14 2.27 -3.76
C VAL A 10 -0.15 3.02 -3.45
N ASP A 11 -0.31 3.45 -2.21
CA ASP A 11 -1.42 4.25 -1.73
C ASP A 11 -1.10 5.74 -1.95
N LEU A 12 -1.41 6.25 -3.15
CA LEU A 12 -1.23 7.65 -3.48
C LEU A 12 -2.12 8.54 -2.62
N THR A 13 -1.61 9.69 -2.25
CA THR A 13 -2.30 10.56 -1.29
C THR A 13 -2.23 12.01 -1.73
N LYS A 14 -3.38 12.69 -1.79
CA LYS A 14 -3.46 14.15 -1.91
C LYS A 14 -3.11 14.77 -0.56
N ARG A 15 -1.83 15.16 -0.41
CA ARG A 15 -1.24 15.58 0.88
C ARG A 15 -1.84 16.84 1.45
N ASP A 16 -2.22 17.79 0.61
CA ASP A 16 -2.92 19.02 0.96
C ASP A 16 -4.29 18.73 1.60
N ILE A 17 -5.10 17.89 0.95
CA ILE A 17 -6.42 17.48 1.46
C ILE A 17 -6.27 16.69 2.76
N GLN A 18 -5.30 15.75 2.83
CA GLN A 18 -5.04 15.01 4.05
C GLN A 18 -4.60 15.92 5.22
N ALA A 19 -3.81 16.95 4.95
CA ALA A 19 -3.37 17.90 5.97
C ALA A 19 -4.56 18.67 6.58
N VAL A 20 -5.51 19.09 5.74
CA VAL A 20 -6.76 19.72 6.21
C VAL A 20 -7.56 18.75 7.06
N ALA A 21 -7.79 17.51 6.57
CA ALA A 21 -8.54 16.50 7.30
C ALA A 21 -7.92 16.17 8.66
N LYS A 22 -6.58 16.06 8.74
CA LYS A 22 -5.88 15.87 10.02
C LYS A 22 -6.09 17.02 10.99
N LYS A 23 -6.04 18.26 10.49
CA LYS A 23 -6.20 19.46 11.34
C LYS A 23 -7.62 19.59 11.90
N THR A 24 -8.63 19.19 11.14
CA THR A 24 -10.05 19.31 11.50
C THR A 24 -10.64 18.06 12.12
N GLY A 25 -9.87 16.95 12.22
CA GLY A 25 -10.40 15.66 12.65
C GLY A 25 -11.38 15.04 11.64
N GLY A 26 -11.36 15.49 10.39
CA GLY A 26 -12.25 15.02 9.34
C GLY A 26 -11.84 13.70 8.70
N PRO A 27 -12.72 13.09 7.88
CA PRO A 27 -12.42 11.84 7.18
C PRO A 27 -11.37 12.04 6.07
N TRP A 28 -10.63 10.97 5.77
CA TRP A 28 -9.54 10.99 4.79
C TRP A 28 -9.95 10.57 3.38
N ASP A 29 -11.22 10.26 3.18
CA ASP A 29 -11.74 9.66 1.94
C ASP A 29 -11.33 10.43 0.68
N LEU A 30 -11.52 11.75 0.65
CA LEU A 30 -11.16 12.59 -0.50
C LEU A 30 -9.64 12.69 -0.74
N SER A 31 -8.83 12.41 0.28
CA SER A 31 -7.38 12.40 0.15
C SER A 31 -6.83 11.07 -0.35
N LYS A 32 -7.62 10.01 -0.28
CA LYS A 32 -7.26 8.64 -0.61
C LYS A 32 -8.06 8.05 -1.76
N GLY A 33 -9.37 8.31 -1.81
CA GLY A 33 -10.31 7.77 -2.79
C GLY A 33 -10.47 8.67 -4.01
N PHE A 34 -9.46 8.73 -4.89
CA PHE A 34 -9.50 9.43 -6.16
C PHE A 34 -9.05 8.52 -7.31
N ASP A 35 -9.35 8.91 -8.54
CA ASP A 35 -9.03 8.12 -9.73
C ASP A 35 -7.54 7.79 -9.80
N ASN A 36 -7.22 6.52 -10.06
CA ASN A 36 -5.86 5.99 -10.13
C ASN A 36 -5.03 6.14 -8.83
N SER A 37 -5.68 6.30 -7.68
CA SER A 37 -5.00 6.50 -6.38
C SER A 37 -4.29 5.26 -5.84
N ALA A 38 -4.62 4.07 -6.33
CA ALA A 38 -4.16 2.79 -5.80
C ALA A 38 -3.57 1.86 -6.88
N PRO A 39 -2.50 2.26 -7.57
CA PRO A 39 -1.85 1.37 -8.54
C PRO A 39 -1.30 0.13 -7.85
N ILE A 40 -1.53 -1.04 -8.46
CA ILE A 40 -1.05 -2.34 -7.98
C ILE A 40 -0.33 -3.11 -9.08
N SER A 41 0.61 -3.96 -8.69
CA SER A 41 1.25 -4.92 -9.58
C SER A 41 0.32 -6.09 -9.92
N LYS A 42 0.80 -6.98 -10.78
CA LYS A 42 0.17 -8.29 -10.92
C LYS A 42 0.13 -9.00 -9.56
N ILE A 43 -1.01 -9.63 -9.25
CA ILE A 43 -1.15 -10.43 -8.03
C ILE A 43 -0.35 -11.74 -8.19
N GLN A 44 0.55 -12.00 -7.26
CA GLN A 44 1.23 -13.28 -7.13
C GLN A 44 0.38 -14.22 -6.29
N LYS A 45 -0.09 -15.30 -6.92
CA LYS A 45 -0.87 -16.32 -6.24
C LYS A 45 -0.01 -17.02 -5.17
N LYS A 46 -0.44 -16.97 -3.93
CA LYS A 46 0.22 -17.54 -2.75
C LYS A 46 -0.83 -18.05 -1.78
N GLU A 47 -1.74 -18.91 -2.28
CA GLU A 47 -2.92 -19.37 -1.52
C GLU A 47 -2.55 -19.90 -0.13
N GLY A 48 -3.18 -19.32 0.89
CA GLY A 48 -3.02 -19.72 2.28
C GLY A 48 -1.65 -19.48 2.91
N LEU A 49 -0.67 -18.97 2.15
CA LEU A 49 0.65 -18.65 2.69
C LEU A 49 0.62 -17.28 3.36
N LEU A 50 1.11 -17.22 4.60
CA LEU A 50 1.37 -15.95 5.29
C LEU A 50 2.79 -15.49 4.98
N ILE A 51 2.93 -14.31 4.40
CA ILE A 51 4.23 -13.67 4.16
C ILE A 51 4.46 -12.66 5.28
N GLU A 52 5.39 -12.96 6.17
CA GLU A 52 5.70 -12.15 7.35
C GLU A 52 7.11 -11.54 7.33
N GLN A 53 7.90 -11.84 6.31
CA GLN A 53 9.28 -11.37 6.15
C GLN A 53 9.54 -11.03 4.69
N GLY A 54 10.52 -10.19 4.46
CA GLY A 54 10.96 -9.75 3.15
C GLY A 54 11.15 -8.25 3.10
N GLU A 55 12.07 -7.80 2.27
CA GLU A 55 12.30 -6.38 2.06
C GLU A 55 11.13 -5.74 1.32
N ILE A 56 10.72 -4.54 1.78
CA ILE A 56 9.79 -3.65 1.10
C ILE A 56 10.48 -2.32 0.85
N SER A 57 10.48 -1.84 -0.38
CA SER A 57 11.13 -0.59 -0.74
C SER A 57 10.36 0.22 -1.77
N LEU A 58 10.56 1.53 -1.76
CA LEU A 58 10.05 2.45 -2.76
C LEU A 58 11.13 3.47 -3.11
N ARG A 59 11.30 3.67 -4.42
CA ARG A 59 12.19 4.67 -5.02
C ARG A 59 11.37 5.71 -5.76
N VAL A 60 11.85 6.96 -5.70
CA VAL A 60 11.36 8.06 -6.54
C VAL A 60 12.53 8.59 -7.32
N ASN A 61 12.45 8.56 -8.65
CA ASN A 61 13.53 8.96 -9.56
C ASN A 61 14.86 8.26 -9.24
N GLY A 62 14.80 6.96 -8.91
CA GLY A 62 15.96 6.14 -8.55
C GLY A 62 16.45 6.29 -7.10
N GLN A 63 15.97 7.27 -6.34
CA GLN A 63 16.36 7.48 -4.93
C GLN A 63 15.43 6.73 -3.98
N ILE A 64 15.99 5.97 -3.04
CA ILE A 64 15.21 5.30 -1.99
C ILE A 64 14.51 6.35 -1.13
N ARG A 65 13.20 6.22 -0.99
CA ARG A 65 12.35 7.02 -0.10
C ARG A 65 11.83 6.21 1.08
N GLN A 66 11.48 4.95 0.82
CA GLN A 66 11.01 4.02 1.85
C GLN A 66 11.78 2.72 1.73
N SER A 67 12.21 2.16 2.86
CA SER A 67 12.84 0.85 2.95
C SER A 67 12.57 0.28 4.33
N SER A 68 12.12 -0.97 4.39
CA SER A 68 11.84 -1.69 5.63
C SER A 68 11.77 -3.19 5.37
N ASN A 69 11.41 -3.94 6.39
CA ASN A 69 11.10 -5.37 6.28
C ASN A 69 9.64 -5.61 6.70
N LEU A 70 8.96 -6.56 6.07
CA LEU A 70 7.58 -6.94 6.40
C LEU A 70 7.42 -7.38 7.85
N SER A 71 8.48 -7.92 8.47
CA SER A 71 8.48 -8.26 9.90
C SER A 71 8.26 -7.07 10.84
N ASN A 72 8.47 -5.83 10.35
CA ASN A 72 8.25 -4.61 11.11
C ASN A 72 6.78 -4.12 11.08
N MET A 73 5.88 -4.85 10.43
CA MET A 73 4.46 -4.51 10.46
C MET A 73 3.93 -4.57 11.89
N ALA A 74 3.20 -3.51 12.31
CA ALA A 74 2.61 -3.44 13.65
C ALA A 74 1.55 -4.52 13.89
N TRP A 75 0.85 -4.93 12.83
CA TRP A 75 -0.13 -6.02 12.84
C TRP A 75 0.24 -7.04 11.79
N LYS A 76 0.14 -8.31 12.12
CA LYS A 76 0.27 -9.38 11.14
C LYS A 76 -0.93 -9.41 10.20
N ILE A 77 -0.74 -9.93 8.99
CA ILE A 77 -1.78 -9.94 7.95
C ILE A 77 -3.03 -10.71 8.39
N ASN A 78 -2.85 -11.86 9.06
CA ASN A 78 -3.96 -12.65 9.59
C ASN A 78 -4.74 -11.89 10.69
N GLU A 79 -4.07 -11.13 11.53
CA GLU A 79 -4.69 -10.30 12.56
C GLU A 79 -5.51 -9.17 11.94
N LEU A 80 -4.95 -8.48 10.92
CA LEU A 80 -5.66 -7.45 10.15
C LEU A 80 -6.93 -8.00 9.51
N ILE A 81 -6.86 -9.14 8.83
CA ILE A 81 -8.02 -9.76 8.18
C ILE A 81 -9.05 -10.16 9.24
N SER A 82 -8.62 -10.78 10.32
CA SER A 82 -9.51 -11.19 11.43
C SER A 82 -10.21 -9.98 12.06
N TRP A 83 -9.50 -8.87 12.23
CA TRP A 83 -10.07 -7.66 12.81
C TRP A 83 -11.07 -7.00 11.86
N LEU A 84 -10.72 -6.81 10.59
CA LEU A 84 -11.59 -6.23 9.57
C LEU A 84 -12.89 -7.02 9.38
N SER A 85 -12.80 -8.34 9.38
CA SER A 85 -13.96 -9.22 9.19
C SER A 85 -15.04 -9.13 10.28
N ARG A 86 -14.73 -8.48 11.41
CA ARG A 86 -15.72 -8.19 12.46
C ARG A 86 -16.65 -7.03 12.09
N TYR A 87 -16.22 -6.15 11.19
CA TYR A 87 -16.93 -4.92 10.83
C TYR A 87 -17.48 -4.95 9.42
N ILE A 88 -16.82 -5.65 8.51
CA ILE A 88 -17.21 -5.75 7.10
C ILE A 88 -17.14 -7.19 6.62
N THR A 89 -18.04 -7.54 5.73
CA THR A 89 -17.99 -8.85 5.05
C THR A 89 -16.99 -8.79 3.92
N LEU A 90 -15.83 -9.43 4.11
CA LEU A 90 -14.82 -9.57 3.06
C LEU A 90 -15.29 -10.57 2.00
N LYS A 91 -15.10 -10.24 0.73
CA LYS A 91 -15.52 -11.02 -0.43
C LYS A 91 -14.33 -11.40 -1.32
N PRO A 92 -14.45 -12.47 -2.12
CA PRO A 92 -13.49 -12.75 -3.18
C PRO A 92 -13.31 -11.53 -4.11
N GLY A 93 -12.06 -11.13 -4.32
CA GLY A 93 -11.71 -9.95 -5.10
C GLY A 93 -11.44 -8.68 -4.28
N ASP A 94 -11.72 -8.67 -2.98
CA ASP A 94 -11.36 -7.56 -2.11
C ASP A 94 -9.83 -7.43 -2.00
N ILE A 95 -9.36 -6.19 -2.07
CA ILE A 95 -7.94 -5.85 -1.93
C ILE A 95 -7.75 -5.03 -0.65
N ILE A 96 -6.82 -5.47 0.20
CA ILE A 96 -6.50 -4.81 1.46
C ILE A 96 -5.10 -4.20 1.34
N PHE A 97 -5.01 -2.87 1.43
CA PHE A 97 -3.75 -2.17 1.60
C PHE A 97 -3.35 -2.21 3.07
N THR A 98 -2.23 -2.86 3.35
CA THR A 98 -1.80 -3.20 4.72
C THR A 98 -0.93 -2.13 5.37
N GLY A 99 -0.82 -0.97 4.75
CA GLY A 99 -0.03 0.15 5.26
C GLY A 99 1.33 0.32 4.56
N THR A 100 2.09 1.26 5.06
CA THR A 100 3.37 1.69 4.44
C THR A 100 4.43 1.95 5.50
N PRO A 101 5.71 1.67 5.22
CA PRO A 101 6.80 2.03 6.12
C PRO A 101 7.05 3.54 6.19
N ALA A 102 7.92 3.98 7.06
CA ALA A 102 8.37 5.36 7.16
C ALA A 102 8.99 5.87 5.84
N GLY A 103 9.03 7.19 5.66
CA GLY A 103 9.61 7.82 4.47
C GLY A 103 8.59 8.35 3.47
N VAL A 104 7.30 8.42 3.86
CA VAL A 104 6.28 9.06 3.04
C VAL A 104 6.66 10.51 2.74
N SER A 105 6.55 10.92 1.47
CA SER A 105 6.93 12.25 1.01
C SER A 105 6.03 12.73 -0.12
N LYS A 106 6.13 14.03 -0.42
CA LYS A 106 5.44 14.60 -1.58
C LYS A 106 6.01 14.02 -2.87
N LEU A 107 5.14 13.73 -3.80
CA LEU A 107 5.44 13.40 -5.20
C LEU A 107 5.09 14.58 -6.08
N ASN A 108 5.79 14.74 -7.19
CA ASN A 108 5.57 15.79 -8.17
C ASN A 108 5.14 15.17 -9.51
N PRO A 109 4.45 15.91 -10.38
CA PRO A 109 4.22 15.48 -11.75
C PRO A 109 5.52 15.07 -12.43
N ASN A 110 5.46 13.98 -13.20
CA ASN A 110 6.57 13.35 -13.89
C ASN A 110 7.55 12.55 -13.03
N ASP A 111 7.38 12.46 -11.71
CA ASP A 111 8.17 11.54 -10.89
C ASP A 111 7.95 10.09 -11.35
N LYS A 112 9.06 9.36 -11.46
CA LYS A 112 9.05 7.90 -11.66
C LYS A 112 9.05 7.21 -10.31
N ILE A 113 8.04 6.42 -10.07
CA ILE A 113 7.88 5.61 -8.85
C ILE A 113 8.21 4.17 -9.17
N GLU A 114 9.03 3.55 -8.33
CA GLU A 114 9.41 2.14 -8.40
C GLU A 114 9.26 1.54 -7.00
N ALA A 115 8.35 0.59 -6.85
CA ALA A 115 8.09 -0.10 -5.58
C ALA A 115 8.35 -1.59 -5.75
N GLU A 116 8.91 -2.21 -4.73
CA GLU A 116 9.26 -3.62 -4.74
C GLU A 116 9.00 -4.25 -3.37
N ILE A 117 8.54 -5.50 -3.40
CA ILE A 117 8.46 -6.36 -2.23
C ILE A 117 9.11 -7.69 -2.58
N GLU A 118 10.08 -8.08 -1.80
CA GLU A 118 10.85 -9.32 -1.96
C GLU A 118 9.91 -10.54 -2.06
N ASN A 119 10.16 -11.42 -3.04
CA ASN A 119 9.37 -12.62 -3.32
C ASN A 119 7.90 -12.39 -3.71
N ILE A 120 7.47 -11.12 -3.88
CA ILE A 120 6.12 -10.76 -4.35
C ILE A 120 6.19 -10.12 -5.73
N GLY A 121 7.08 -9.15 -5.94
CA GLY A 121 7.24 -8.52 -7.24
C GLY A 121 7.54 -7.04 -7.16
N SER A 122 7.35 -6.36 -8.29
CA SER A 122 7.61 -4.93 -8.44
C SER A 122 6.49 -4.21 -9.19
N LEU A 123 6.42 -2.91 -8.97
CA LEU A 123 5.51 -1.99 -9.63
C LEU A 123 6.30 -0.75 -10.04
N SER A 124 6.19 -0.34 -11.29
CA SER A 124 6.80 0.91 -11.78
C SER A 124 5.81 1.70 -12.60
N PHE A 125 5.70 2.98 -12.32
CA PHE A 125 4.84 3.92 -13.05
C PHE A 125 5.38 5.34 -12.97
N LYS A 126 4.85 6.21 -13.84
CA LYS A 126 5.14 7.64 -13.85
C LYS A 126 3.91 8.42 -13.42
N LEU A 127 4.10 9.39 -12.54
CA LEU A 127 3.02 10.30 -12.16
C LEU A 127 2.74 11.26 -13.32
N ILE A 128 1.50 11.34 -13.73
CA ILE A 128 1.02 12.36 -14.68
C ILE A 128 0.33 13.47 -13.89
N GLY A 129 0.47 14.69 -14.35
CA GLY A 129 -0.15 15.88 -13.74
C GLY A 129 -1.64 16.00 -14.08
#